data_073ee77ed01815902ba1fcc2bf97f1af
#
_entry.id   073ee77ed01815902ba1fcc2bf97f1af
#
_cell.length_a   1.000
_cell.length_b   1.000
_cell.length_c   1.000
_cell.angle_alpha   90.00
_cell.angle_beta   90.00
_cell.angle_gamma   90.00
#
_symmetry.space_group_name_H-M   'P 1'
#
loop_
_entity.id
_entity.type
_entity.pdbx_description
1 polymer ?
#
loop_
_entity_poly.entity_id
_entity_poly.type
_entity_poly.pdbx_seq_one_letter_code
_entity_poly.pdbx_strand_id
1 'polypeptide(L)'
;MSKLASSFLAFSFVLVAACGGGGDDDFGTPRSDVPSPLAGAWFTGTLSSIQYYDRDTGAWQNPSGEGFYFIFDEDGGYETGAVIDSTVGGCNMRLLGNEVGTLTVDGDALTVYRHEITVHVTNSCGDDGERTQGEETRAMWWSVEADENGLEWLSLEHEDGAVERYRRWDI
;
A
#
# COMPACT_ATOMS: atom_id res chain seq x y z
N MET A 1 24.42 61.44 32.44
CA MET A 1 22.98 61.13 32.39
C MET A 1 22.68 60.49 31.03
N SER A 2 22.78 59.17 30.94
CA SER A 2 22.59 58.42 29.72
C SER A 2 21.33 57.58 29.82
N LYS A 3 20.40 57.80 28.87
CA LYS A 3 19.11 57.05 28.79
C LYS A 3 19.31 55.86 27.91
N LEU A 4 19.19 54.68 28.47
CA LEU A 4 19.11 53.41 27.78
C LEU A 4 17.68 53.25 27.25
N ALA A 5 17.56 53.11 25.93
CA ALA A 5 16.32 52.74 25.25
C ALA A 5 16.27 51.21 25.07
N SER A 6 15.34 50.55 25.75
CA SER A 6 15.05 49.13 25.56
C SER A 6 14.16 48.95 24.34
N SER A 7 14.69 48.30 23.30
CA SER A 7 13.90 47.83 22.17
C SER A 7 13.33 46.45 22.49
N PHE A 8 12.03 46.35 22.63
CA PHE A 8 11.30 45.10 22.67
C PHE A 8 11.07 44.61 21.25
N LEU A 9 11.73 43.48 20.90
CA LEU A 9 11.45 42.73 19.66
C LEU A 9 10.23 41.86 19.91
N ALA A 10 9.10 42.19 19.29
CA ALA A 10 7.93 41.35 19.29
C ALA A 10 8.11 40.24 18.27
N PHE A 11 8.23 39.02 18.75
CA PHE A 11 8.25 37.79 17.91
C PHE A 11 6.79 37.43 17.63
N SER A 12 6.34 37.71 16.40
CA SER A 12 5.02 37.26 15.92
C SER A 12 5.13 35.77 15.55
N PHE A 13 4.53 34.91 16.36
CA PHE A 13 4.28 33.52 16.02
C PHE A 13 3.16 33.45 14.97
N VAL A 14 3.49 33.11 13.73
CA VAL A 14 2.50 32.74 12.72
C VAL A 14 2.14 31.27 12.97
N LEU A 15 0.97 31.04 13.54
CA LEU A 15 0.33 29.73 13.58
C LEU A 15 -0.18 29.42 12.16
N VAL A 16 0.56 28.59 11.44
CA VAL A 16 0.06 27.95 10.22
C VAL A 16 -0.88 26.84 10.67
N ALA A 17 -2.18 27.11 10.65
CA ALA A 17 -3.19 26.06 10.76
C ALA A 17 -3.19 25.29 9.44
N ALA A 18 -2.53 24.14 9.40
CA ALA A 18 -2.71 23.15 8.33
C ALA A 18 -4.10 22.51 8.51
N CYS A 19 -5.09 23.02 7.78
CA CYS A 19 -6.33 22.28 7.54
C CYS A 19 -6.02 21.16 6.53
N GLY A 20 -5.58 20.01 7.02
CA GLY A 20 -5.60 18.78 6.26
C GLY A 20 -7.01 18.20 6.34
N GLY A 21 -7.78 18.28 5.24
CA GLY A 21 -8.98 17.49 5.07
C GLY A 21 -8.52 16.06 4.74
N GLY A 22 -8.57 15.17 5.72
CA GLY A 22 -8.31 13.75 5.55
C GLY A 22 -9.59 12.98 5.83
N GLY A 23 -9.86 11.96 5.05
CA GLY A 23 -10.85 10.93 5.37
C GLY A 23 -10.51 10.24 6.70
N ASP A 24 -11.52 9.68 7.35
CA ASP A 24 -11.54 9.23 8.74
C ASP A 24 -10.70 7.97 9.06
N ASP A 25 -9.65 7.64 8.29
CA ASP A 25 -8.75 6.51 8.55
C ASP A 25 -7.41 6.98 9.10
N ASP A 26 -7.44 7.83 10.16
CA ASP A 26 -6.22 8.22 10.87
C ASP A 26 -5.77 7.11 11.84
N PHE A 27 -5.09 6.12 11.32
CA PHE A 27 -4.48 5.05 12.10
C PHE A 27 -3.30 5.53 12.96
N GLY A 28 -2.95 6.83 12.91
CA GLY A 28 -1.85 7.39 13.69
C GLY A 28 -0.46 6.93 13.28
N THR A 29 -0.33 6.18 12.17
CA THR A 29 0.95 5.72 11.64
C THR A 29 1.58 6.77 10.72
N PRO A 30 2.93 6.80 10.62
CA PRO A 30 3.61 7.72 9.73
C PRO A 30 3.17 7.56 8.27
N ARG A 31 3.00 8.69 7.57
CA ARG A 31 2.76 8.71 6.13
C ARG A 31 3.40 9.94 5.48
N SER A 32 3.76 9.81 4.22
CA SER A 32 4.26 10.92 3.40
C SER A 32 3.65 10.87 2.01
N ASP A 33 3.68 12.00 1.32
CA ASP A 33 3.27 12.05 -0.09
C ASP A 33 4.05 11.00 -0.90
N VAL A 34 3.34 10.31 -1.80
CA VAL A 34 3.90 9.30 -2.68
C VAL A 34 4.33 9.96 -3.98
N PRO A 35 5.58 9.76 -4.44
CA PRO A 35 6.02 10.28 -5.74
C PRO A 35 5.16 9.76 -6.89
N SER A 36 4.81 10.65 -7.84
CA SER A 36 3.97 10.29 -9.00
C SER A 36 4.41 9.03 -9.77
N PRO A 37 5.72 8.73 -9.93
CA PRO A 37 6.11 7.47 -10.57
C PRO A 37 5.70 6.22 -9.80
N LEU A 38 5.60 6.28 -8.46
CA LEU A 38 5.21 5.17 -7.62
C LEU A 38 3.69 5.11 -7.41
N ALA A 39 3.03 6.27 -7.30
CA ALA A 39 1.58 6.37 -7.05
C ALA A 39 0.76 5.63 -8.12
N GLY A 40 -0.38 5.07 -7.73
CA GLY A 40 -1.31 4.35 -8.59
C GLY A 40 -1.27 2.83 -8.38
N ALA A 41 -1.84 2.10 -9.33
CA ALA A 41 -2.02 0.66 -9.22
C ALA A 41 -0.94 -0.14 -9.97
N TRP A 42 -0.49 -1.20 -9.35
CA TRP A 42 0.55 -2.09 -9.82
C TRP A 42 0.11 -3.55 -9.66
N PHE A 43 0.48 -4.40 -10.60
CA PHE A 43 -0.01 -5.76 -10.65
C PHE A 43 1.02 -6.75 -11.20
N THR A 44 1.01 -7.96 -10.64
CA THR A 44 1.74 -9.12 -11.20
C THR A 44 0.86 -10.37 -11.17
N GLY A 45 1.01 -11.25 -12.13
CA GLY A 45 0.27 -12.51 -12.24
C GLY A 45 -0.67 -12.59 -13.45
N THR A 46 -1.64 -13.48 -13.37
CA THR A 46 -2.57 -13.84 -14.47
C THR A 46 -4.02 -13.46 -14.20
N LEU A 47 -4.25 -12.54 -13.25
CA LEU A 47 -5.61 -12.07 -12.92
C LEU A 47 -6.24 -11.35 -14.10
N SER A 48 -7.51 -11.62 -14.35
CA SER A 48 -8.25 -11.04 -15.47
C SER A 48 -8.83 -9.67 -15.19
N SER A 49 -8.95 -9.26 -13.92
CA SER A 49 -9.40 -7.90 -13.53
C SER A 49 -9.14 -7.62 -12.05
N ILE A 50 -8.96 -6.35 -11.69
CA ILE A 50 -8.87 -5.84 -10.31
C ILE A 50 -10.19 -5.96 -9.55
N GLN A 51 -11.30 -6.14 -10.20
CA GLN A 51 -12.64 -6.02 -9.62
C GLN A 51 -13.02 -7.17 -8.69
N TYR A 52 -12.06 -7.80 -8.02
CA TYR A 52 -12.35 -8.88 -7.07
C TYR A 52 -12.42 -8.42 -5.61
N TYR A 53 -11.95 -7.22 -5.31
CA TYR A 53 -12.15 -6.59 -4.01
C TYR A 53 -12.81 -5.23 -4.20
N ASP A 54 -13.96 -5.06 -3.60
CA ASP A 54 -14.68 -3.79 -3.58
C ASP A 54 -14.30 -3.03 -2.31
N ARG A 55 -13.52 -1.97 -2.47
CA ARG A 55 -13.01 -1.14 -1.37
C ARG A 55 -14.14 -0.44 -0.59
N ASP A 56 -15.24 -0.12 -1.24
CA ASP A 56 -16.36 0.60 -0.62
C ASP A 56 -17.21 -0.31 0.25
N THR A 57 -17.36 -1.57 -0.16
CA THR A 57 -18.21 -2.55 0.55
C THR A 57 -17.41 -3.59 1.33
N GLY A 58 -16.10 -3.69 1.12
CA GLY A 58 -15.26 -4.74 1.65
C GLY A 58 -15.58 -6.13 1.11
N ALA A 59 -16.33 -6.21 0.02
CA ALA A 59 -16.78 -7.47 -0.54
C ALA A 59 -15.76 -8.04 -1.54
N TRP A 60 -15.50 -9.34 -1.42
CA TRP A 60 -14.74 -10.11 -2.40
C TRP A 60 -15.64 -10.63 -3.49
N GLN A 61 -15.26 -10.40 -4.74
CA GLN A 61 -15.87 -11.06 -5.89
C GLN A 61 -15.11 -12.37 -6.18
N ASN A 62 -15.67 -13.24 -7.02
CA ASN A 62 -15.02 -14.50 -7.39
C ASN A 62 -13.96 -14.27 -8.49
N PRO A 63 -12.71 -13.98 -8.17
CA PRO A 63 -11.65 -13.88 -9.16
C PRO A 63 -11.27 -15.26 -9.68
N SER A 64 -10.71 -15.30 -10.87
CA SER A 64 -10.06 -16.48 -11.40
C SER A 64 -8.61 -16.15 -11.76
N GLY A 65 -7.68 -16.95 -11.29
CA GLY A 65 -6.26 -16.78 -11.56
C GLY A 65 -5.43 -16.57 -10.28
N GLU A 66 -4.18 -16.23 -10.48
CA GLU A 66 -3.22 -15.97 -9.41
C GLU A 66 -2.57 -14.62 -9.64
N GLY A 67 -2.36 -13.86 -8.59
CA GLY A 67 -1.64 -12.61 -8.69
C GLY A 67 -1.62 -11.80 -7.42
N PHE A 68 -0.80 -10.77 -7.48
CA PHE A 68 -0.62 -9.79 -6.42
C PHE A 68 -0.80 -8.40 -6.99
N TYR A 69 -1.27 -7.48 -6.18
CA TYR A 69 -1.38 -6.08 -6.54
C TYR A 69 -0.93 -5.17 -5.41
N PHE A 70 -0.50 -3.97 -5.79
CA PHE A 70 -0.35 -2.82 -4.91
C PHE A 70 -1.11 -1.64 -5.47
N ILE A 71 -1.71 -0.86 -4.58
CA ILE A 71 -2.26 0.46 -4.87
C ILE A 71 -1.59 1.41 -3.88
N PHE A 72 -0.94 2.45 -4.39
CA PHE A 72 -0.32 3.50 -3.61
C PHE A 72 -1.09 4.79 -3.84
N ASP A 73 -1.73 5.29 -2.80
CA ASP A 73 -2.45 6.57 -2.82
C ASP A 73 -1.46 7.73 -2.68
N GLU A 74 -1.72 8.85 -3.36
CA GLU A 74 -0.82 10.02 -3.37
C GLU A 74 -0.53 10.58 -1.98
N ASP A 75 -1.44 10.38 -1.02
CA ASP A 75 -1.36 10.89 0.36
C ASP A 75 -0.66 9.93 1.34
N GLY A 76 -0.08 8.83 0.84
CA GLY A 76 0.66 7.85 1.64
C GLY A 76 -0.17 6.73 2.24
N GLY A 77 -1.40 6.54 1.76
CA GLY A 77 -2.15 5.30 1.96
C GLY A 77 -1.67 4.20 1.03
N TYR A 78 -1.79 2.94 1.42
CA TYR A 78 -1.59 1.82 0.52
C TYR A 78 -2.56 0.68 0.79
N GLU A 79 -2.80 -0.07 -0.27
CA GLU A 79 -3.47 -1.36 -0.23
C GLU A 79 -2.67 -2.36 -1.05
N THR A 80 -2.52 -3.58 -0.55
CA THR A 80 -1.99 -4.69 -1.32
C THR A 80 -2.83 -5.92 -1.11
N GLY A 81 -2.88 -6.78 -2.11
CA GLY A 81 -3.64 -8.00 -2.02
C GLY A 81 -3.08 -9.12 -2.88
N ALA A 82 -3.54 -10.31 -2.55
CA ALA A 82 -3.17 -11.54 -3.23
C ALA A 82 -4.40 -12.40 -3.52
N VAL A 83 -4.38 -13.01 -4.69
CA VAL A 83 -5.29 -14.10 -5.05
C VAL A 83 -4.44 -15.30 -5.44
N ILE A 84 -4.68 -16.44 -4.81
CA ILE A 84 -4.00 -17.69 -5.14
C ILE A 84 -5.05 -18.78 -5.24
N ASP A 85 -5.24 -19.31 -6.46
CA ASP A 85 -6.03 -20.50 -6.71
C ASP A 85 -5.10 -21.69 -6.90
N SER A 86 -5.29 -22.77 -6.13
CA SER A 86 -4.50 -23.98 -6.25
C SER A 86 -5.38 -25.24 -6.18
N THR A 87 -4.94 -26.29 -6.86
CA THR A 87 -5.56 -27.62 -6.75
C THR A 87 -4.51 -28.61 -6.26
N VAL A 88 -4.72 -29.14 -5.06
CA VAL A 88 -3.82 -30.11 -4.43
C VAL A 88 -4.61 -31.36 -4.06
N GLY A 89 -4.21 -32.51 -4.60
CA GLY A 89 -4.87 -33.79 -4.29
C GLY A 89 -6.35 -33.87 -4.69
N GLY A 90 -6.77 -33.06 -5.67
CA GLY A 90 -8.17 -32.98 -6.12
C GLY A 90 -9.02 -31.97 -5.31
N CYS A 91 -8.43 -31.31 -4.33
CA CYS A 91 -9.09 -30.24 -3.55
C CYS A 91 -8.73 -28.87 -4.13
N ASN A 92 -9.73 -28.06 -4.40
CA ASN A 92 -9.53 -26.68 -4.81
C ASN A 92 -9.41 -25.81 -3.54
N MET A 93 -8.32 -25.09 -3.45
CA MET A 93 -8.08 -24.10 -2.40
C MET A 93 -7.90 -22.73 -3.03
N ARG A 94 -8.61 -21.74 -2.51
CA ARG A 94 -8.46 -20.35 -2.87
C ARG A 94 -8.08 -19.53 -1.65
N LEU A 95 -7.04 -18.72 -1.79
CA LEU A 95 -6.62 -17.75 -0.80
C LEU A 95 -6.86 -16.35 -1.38
N LEU A 96 -7.53 -15.51 -0.60
CA LEU A 96 -7.73 -14.09 -0.88
C LEU A 96 -7.13 -13.33 0.29
N GLY A 97 -6.07 -12.56 0.03
CA GLY A 97 -5.43 -11.69 1.02
C GLY A 97 -5.69 -10.23 0.69
N ASN A 98 -5.97 -9.43 1.70
CA ASN A 98 -5.99 -7.98 1.62
C ASN A 98 -5.26 -7.38 2.80
N GLU A 99 -4.39 -6.41 2.54
CA GLU A 99 -3.60 -5.69 3.52
C GLU A 99 -3.74 -4.20 3.25
N VAL A 100 -3.96 -3.42 4.31
CA VAL A 100 -4.07 -1.96 4.25
C VAL A 100 -3.15 -1.31 5.26
N GLY A 101 -2.69 -0.11 4.95
CA GLY A 101 -1.82 0.65 5.83
C GLY A 101 -1.41 2.00 5.27
N THR A 102 -0.35 2.54 5.87
CA THR A 102 0.29 3.77 5.41
C THR A 102 1.74 3.52 5.06
N LEU A 103 2.35 4.48 4.36
CA LEU A 103 3.75 4.38 3.97
C LEU A 103 4.46 5.73 4.03
N THR A 104 5.77 5.66 4.17
CA THR A 104 6.66 6.80 3.98
C THR A 104 7.67 6.49 2.89
N VAL A 105 8.02 7.52 2.10
CA VAL A 105 9.02 7.44 1.03
C VAL A 105 10.16 8.42 1.32
N ASP A 106 11.40 7.92 1.28
CA ASP A 106 12.61 8.74 1.37
C ASP A 106 13.58 8.33 0.25
N GLY A 107 13.55 9.09 -0.85
CA GLY A 107 14.27 8.72 -2.06
C GLY A 107 13.74 7.43 -2.67
N ASP A 108 14.58 6.41 -2.74
CA ASP A 108 14.25 5.06 -3.18
C ASP A 108 13.84 4.10 -2.04
N ALA A 109 13.96 4.55 -0.78
CA ALA A 109 13.53 3.78 0.37
C ALA A 109 12.02 3.95 0.61
N LEU A 110 11.34 2.84 0.86
CA LEU A 110 9.92 2.75 1.15
C LEU A 110 9.75 2.03 2.48
N THR A 111 9.07 2.65 3.44
CA THR A 111 8.67 1.98 4.68
C THR A 111 7.16 1.87 4.72
N VAL A 112 6.64 0.65 4.78
CA VAL A 112 5.21 0.38 4.91
C VAL A 112 4.87 0.06 6.36
N TYR A 113 3.76 0.63 6.84
CA TYR A 113 3.19 0.43 8.16
C TYR A 113 1.84 -0.25 7.98
N ARG A 114 1.83 -1.58 8.03
CA ARG A 114 0.61 -2.38 7.94
C ARG A 114 -0.25 -2.13 9.16
N HIS A 115 -1.53 -1.84 8.95
CA HIS A 115 -2.51 -1.77 10.01
C HIS A 115 -3.18 -3.11 10.22
N GLU A 116 -3.58 -3.73 9.13
CA GLU A 116 -4.27 -5.00 9.15
C GLU A 116 -4.02 -5.77 7.86
N ILE A 117 -3.96 -7.08 7.98
CA ILE A 117 -4.10 -8.02 6.87
C ILE A 117 -5.23 -9.00 7.19
N THR A 118 -6.17 -9.17 6.27
CA THR A 118 -7.20 -10.20 6.32
C THR A 118 -6.97 -11.21 5.23
N VAL A 119 -6.97 -12.49 5.59
CA VAL A 119 -6.79 -13.62 4.69
C VAL A 119 -8.00 -14.54 4.78
N HIS A 120 -8.72 -14.69 3.67
CA HIS A 120 -9.80 -15.65 3.52
C HIS A 120 -9.28 -16.88 2.76
N VAL A 121 -9.55 -18.05 3.29
CA VAL A 121 -9.21 -19.33 2.65
C VAL A 121 -10.49 -20.10 2.43
N THR A 122 -10.79 -20.48 1.18
CA THR A 122 -11.84 -21.44 0.85
C THR A 122 -11.22 -22.75 0.41
N ASN A 123 -11.79 -23.88 0.87
CA ASN A 123 -11.23 -25.20 0.60
C ASN A 123 -12.36 -26.21 0.30
N SER A 124 -12.39 -26.73 -0.92
CA SER A 124 -13.44 -27.69 -1.35
C SER A 124 -13.43 -29.03 -0.63
N CYS A 125 -12.37 -29.37 0.11
CA CYS A 125 -12.22 -30.62 0.86
C CYS A 125 -12.08 -30.41 2.38
N GLY A 126 -12.24 -29.19 2.86
CA GLY A 126 -12.07 -28.85 4.27
C GLY A 126 -12.94 -27.65 4.65
N ASP A 127 -12.67 -27.12 5.82
CA ASP A 127 -13.37 -25.95 6.30
C ASP A 127 -12.76 -24.67 5.67
N ASP A 128 -13.63 -23.71 5.38
CA ASP A 128 -13.22 -22.35 5.05
C ASP A 128 -12.67 -21.67 6.30
N GLY A 129 -11.75 -20.74 6.11
CA GLY A 129 -11.12 -20.03 7.22
C GLY A 129 -10.90 -18.56 6.92
N GLU A 130 -10.86 -17.77 7.99
CA GLU A 130 -10.45 -16.38 7.95
C GLU A 130 -9.41 -16.14 9.03
N ARG A 131 -8.41 -15.32 8.72
CA ARG A 131 -7.38 -14.90 9.66
C ARG A 131 -7.11 -13.42 9.46
N THR A 132 -7.07 -12.70 10.57
CA THR A 132 -6.64 -11.30 10.60
C THR A 132 -5.35 -11.21 11.42
N GLN A 133 -4.40 -10.41 10.96
CA GLN A 133 -3.17 -10.06 11.68
C GLN A 133 -3.08 -8.53 11.73
N GLY A 134 -2.57 -8.03 12.85
CA GLY A 134 -2.44 -6.60 13.09
C GLY A 134 -1.16 -5.99 12.53
N GLU A 135 -0.71 -4.96 13.20
CA GLU A 135 0.37 -4.07 12.80
C GLU A 135 1.71 -4.78 12.52
N GLU A 136 2.38 -4.32 11.48
CA GLU A 136 3.74 -4.69 11.12
C GLU A 136 4.39 -3.54 10.37
N THR A 137 5.71 -3.39 10.52
CA THR A 137 6.51 -2.43 9.74
C THR A 137 7.53 -3.19 8.90
N ARG A 138 7.61 -2.85 7.60
CA ARG A 138 8.56 -3.44 6.66
C ARG A 138 9.25 -2.34 5.88
N ALA A 139 10.56 -2.49 5.68
CA ALA A 139 11.34 -1.63 4.81
C ALA A 139 11.62 -2.35 3.49
N MET A 140 11.64 -1.59 2.39
CA MET A 140 11.97 -2.07 1.06
C MET A 140 12.52 -0.91 0.22
N TRP A 141 13.08 -1.23 -0.94
CA TRP A 141 13.51 -0.24 -1.93
C TRP A 141 12.67 -0.38 -3.18
N TRP A 142 12.37 0.75 -3.80
CA TRP A 142 11.56 0.77 -5.00
C TRP A 142 12.28 1.42 -6.17
N SER A 143 11.96 0.94 -7.37
CA SER A 143 12.32 1.60 -8.62
C SER A 143 11.23 1.38 -9.65
N VAL A 144 11.06 2.37 -10.54
CA VAL A 144 10.14 2.27 -11.69
C VAL A 144 10.94 2.45 -12.96
N GLU A 145 10.79 1.51 -13.88
CA GLU A 145 11.47 1.52 -15.18
C GLU A 145 10.45 1.24 -16.29
N ALA A 146 10.59 1.93 -17.42
CA ALA A 146 9.82 1.61 -18.62
C ALA A 146 10.60 0.63 -19.51
N ASP A 147 9.92 -0.39 -20.02
CA ASP A 147 10.49 -1.30 -21.01
C ASP A 147 10.56 -0.67 -22.42
N GLU A 148 11.06 -1.40 -23.38
CA GLU A 148 11.20 -0.96 -24.79
C GLU A 148 9.86 -0.62 -25.46
N ASN A 149 8.74 -1.08 -24.94
CA ASN A 149 7.38 -0.79 -25.40
C ASN A 149 6.73 0.36 -24.64
N GLY A 150 7.43 0.94 -23.65
CA GLY A 150 6.93 2.00 -22.78
C GLY A 150 6.04 1.49 -21.63
N LEU A 151 5.99 0.18 -21.38
CA LEU A 151 5.28 -0.39 -20.25
C LEU A 151 6.10 -0.17 -18.97
N GLU A 152 5.50 0.44 -17.96
CA GLU A 152 6.15 0.70 -16.68
C GLU A 152 6.12 -0.52 -15.76
N TRP A 153 7.26 -0.76 -15.13
CA TRP A 153 7.47 -1.82 -14.16
C TRP A 153 7.98 -1.25 -12.85
N LEU A 154 7.28 -1.57 -11.77
CA LEU A 154 7.73 -1.35 -10.40
C LEU A 154 8.53 -2.56 -9.95
N SER A 155 9.71 -2.33 -9.39
CA SER A 155 10.49 -3.32 -8.64
C SER A 155 10.48 -2.94 -7.17
N LEU A 156 10.15 -3.90 -6.30
CA LEU A 156 10.24 -3.79 -4.85
C LEU A 156 11.30 -4.78 -4.37
N GLU A 157 12.39 -4.28 -3.80
CA GLU A 157 13.46 -5.08 -3.22
C GLU A 157 13.31 -5.11 -1.70
N HIS A 158 13.19 -6.29 -1.12
CA HIS A 158 13.07 -6.53 0.31
C HIS A 158 14.43 -6.58 1.00
N GLU A 159 14.47 -6.43 2.32
CA GLU A 159 15.70 -6.47 3.12
C GLU A 159 16.51 -7.78 2.97
N ASP A 160 15.86 -8.87 2.62
CA ASP A 160 16.52 -10.17 2.35
C ASP A 160 17.08 -10.30 0.93
N GLY A 161 16.92 -9.26 0.10
CA GLY A 161 17.34 -9.20 -1.29
C GLY A 161 16.36 -9.85 -2.28
N ALA A 162 15.18 -10.27 -1.83
CA ALA A 162 14.12 -10.70 -2.73
C ALA A 162 13.58 -9.50 -3.52
N VAL A 163 13.38 -9.68 -4.82
CA VAL A 163 12.84 -8.64 -5.71
C VAL A 163 11.54 -9.09 -6.32
N GLU A 164 10.51 -8.31 -6.10
CA GLU A 164 9.20 -8.49 -6.72
C GLU A 164 9.02 -7.48 -7.84
N ARG A 165 8.36 -7.88 -8.94
CA ARG A 165 8.12 -7.00 -10.08
C ARG A 165 6.65 -6.97 -10.43
N TYR A 166 6.15 -5.73 -10.61
CA TYR A 166 4.77 -5.41 -10.93
C TYR A 166 4.72 -4.53 -12.16
N ARG A 167 3.75 -4.72 -13.02
CA ARG A 167 3.48 -3.81 -14.13
C ARG A 167 2.45 -2.76 -13.71
N ARG A 168 2.57 -1.56 -14.28
CA ARG A 168 1.54 -0.54 -14.08
C ARG A 168 0.20 -1.04 -14.60
N TRP A 169 -0.80 -0.68 -13.88
CA TRP A 169 -2.15 -1.05 -14.20
C TRP A 169 -3.04 0.19 -14.33
N ASP A 170 -3.52 0.46 -15.55
CA ASP A 170 -4.47 1.53 -15.84
C ASP A 170 -5.86 1.04 -15.40
N ILE A 171 -6.42 1.70 -14.39
CA ILE A 171 -7.75 1.42 -13.84
C ILE A 171 -8.77 2.29 -14.59
#